data_4c1b75744a7c76f38e37b02d14bd3552
#
_entry.id   4c1b75744a7c76f38e37b02d14bd3552
#
_cell.length_a   1.000
_cell.length_b   1.000
_cell.length_c   1.000
_cell.angle_alpha   90.00
_cell.angle_beta   90.00
_cell.angle_gamma   90.00
#
_symmetry.space_group_name_H-M   'P 1'
#
loop_
_entity.id
_entity.type
_entity.pdbx_description
1 polymer ?
#
loop_
_entity_poly.entity_id
_entity_poly.type
_entity_poly.pdbx_seq_one_letter_code
_entity_poly.pdbx_strand_id
1 'polypeptide(L)'
;MSALLPPPRTGPRLLNQECLTRTEDGERLHALLWHPGPGWRMASSAVLGGGIAERAWVLNAQVAHGYRRTDPARHLADLARAAGAGGTGVGLMTAADVSAAARARDGGVEAVVTAGISVRGWAASPEEGATGAGAPGTINIVAALPVALSDAALVNAVMTVTEAKVQALLESGLDCSGTPTDAVCVAARAPQDGAEVHSFAGPRSEWGARLARSVHRAVLGSLPAVAPR
;
A
#
# COMPACT_ATOMS: atom_id res chain seq x y z
N MET A 1 22.91 30.83 -8.35
CA MET A 1 22.59 30.67 -6.89
C MET A 1 21.50 29.60 -6.78
N SER A 2 21.88 28.37 -6.40
CA SER A 2 20.94 27.28 -6.20
C SER A 2 20.29 27.47 -4.82
N ALA A 3 18.99 27.78 -4.79
CA ALA A 3 18.25 27.86 -3.56
C ALA A 3 18.09 26.44 -2.98
N LEU A 4 18.79 26.15 -1.90
CA LEU A 4 18.57 24.95 -1.10
C LEU A 4 17.11 24.97 -0.61
N LEU A 5 16.31 24.00 -1.09
CA LEU A 5 14.98 23.77 -0.57
C LEU A 5 15.09 23.43 0.94
N PRO A 6 14.24 24.03 1.79
CA PRO A 6 14.25 23.73 3.20
C PRO A 6 13.98 22.23 3.43
N PRO A 7 14.61 21.61 4.45
CA PRO A 7 14.38 20.21 4.76
C PRO A 7 12.88 19.96 5.03
N PRO A 8 12.34 18.78 4.65
CA PRO A 8 10.94 18.47 4.83
C PRO A 8 10.57 18.56 6.32
N ARG A 9 9.53 19.34 6.63
CA ARG A 9 9.01 19.47 7.99
C ARG A 9 8.58 18.07 8.46
N THR A 10 9.26 17.55 9.48
CA THR A 10 8.94 16.28 10.14
C THR A 10 7.73 16.47 11.04
N GLY A 11 6.53 16.43 10.48
CA GLY A 11 5.30 16.27 11.26
C GLY A 11 5.21 14.86 11.88
N PRO A 12 4.25 14.63 12.80
CA PRO A 12 4.03 13.31 13.38
C PRO A 12 3.78 12.26 12.29
N ARG A 13 4.21 11.02 12.53
CA ARG A 13 3.96 9.92 11.59
C ARG A 13 2.48 9.59 11.54
N LEU A 14 1.92 9.44 10.33
CA LEU A 14 0.56 8.97 10.12
C LEU A 14 0.48 7.45 10.17
N LEU A 15 1.39 6.76 9.48
CA LEU A 15 1.47 5.30 9.40
C LEU A 15 2.42 4.74 10.46
N ASN A 16 1.98 4.82 11.72
CA ASN A 16 2.70 4.17 12.82
C ASN A 16 2.26 2.70 12.93
N GLN A 17 2.83 1.85 12.06
CA GLN A 17 2.52 0.42 11.99
C GLN A 17 3.37 -0.35 13.01
N GLU A 18 2.71 -1.28 13.69
CA GLU A 18 3.34 -2.31 14.51
C GLU A 18 3.71 -3.51 13.65
N CYS A 19 4.93 -4.04 13.81
CA CYS A 19 5.35 -5.29 13.18
C CYS A 19 5.11 -6.45 14.15
N LEU A 20 4.11 -7.24 13.83
CA LEU A 20 3.72 -8.42 14.60
C LEU A 20 4.44 -9.66 14.05
N THR A 21 4.74 -10.61 14.92
CA THR A 21 5.31 -11.92 14.55
C THR A 21 4.37 -13.03 14.97
N ARG A 22 4.16 -14.01 14.09
CA ARG A 22 3.40 -15.23 14.38
C ARG A 22 4.09 -16.45 13.81
N THR A 23 3.73 -17.62 14.30
CA THR A 23 4.10 -18.91 13.70
C THR A 23 2.84 -19.51 13.08
N GLU A 24 2.93 -19.89 11.80
CA GLU A 24 1.85 -20.53 11.04
C GLU A 24 2.46 -21.64 10.19
N ASP A 25 1.94 -22.86 10.27
CA ASP A 25 2.44 -24.05 9.56
C ASP A 25 3.95 -24.31 9.74
N GLY A 26 4.50 -23.95 10.92
CA GLY A 26 5.92 -24.10 11.24
C GLY A 26 6.81 -22.96 10.72
N GLU A 27 6.28 -22.02 9.97
CA GLU A 27 7.01 -20.85 9.47
C GLU A 27 6.82 -19.63 10.37
N ARG A 28 7.89 -18.85 10.55
CA ARG A 28 7.81 -17.55 11.25
C ARG A 28 7.44 -16.48 10.24
N LEU A 29 6.25 -15.92 10.41
CA LEU A 29 5.66 -14.92 9.53
C LEU A 29 5.40 -13.60 10.25
N HIS A 30 5.45 -12.50 9.52
CA HIS A 30 5.24 -11.17 10.03
C HIS A 30 3.93 -10.55 9.54
N ALA A 31 3.46 -9.53 10.22
CA ALA A 31 2.36 -8.69 9.76
C ALA A 31 2.58 -7.25 10.19
N LEU A 32 2.25 -6.30 9.34
CA LEU A 32 2.22 -4.88 9.68
C LEU A 32 0.78 -4.49 10.00
N LEU A 33 0.53 -4.10 11.24
CA LEU A 33 -0.77 -3.61 11.69
C LEU A 33 -0.71 -2.11 11.95
N TRP A 34 -1.59 -1.35 11.30
CA TRP A 34 -1.82 0.05 11.58
C TRP A 34 -3.20 0.24 12.22
N HIS A 35 -3.21 0.83 13.40
CA HIS A 35 -4.40 1.11 14.19
C HIS A 35 -4.54 2.63 14.39
N PRO A 36 -5.05 3.36 13.37
CA PRO A 36 -5.09 4.84 13.44
C PRO A 36 -6.15 5.40 14.39
N GLY A 37 -7.05 4.55 14.91
CA GLY A 37 -8.25 4.99 15.59
C GLY A 37 -9.35 5.48 14.63
N PRO A 38 -10.41 6.11 15.14
CA PRO A 38 -11.51 6.63 14.33
C PRO A 38 -11.10 7.82 13.46
N GLY A 39 -11.95 8.18 12.51
CA GLY A 39 -11.76 9.36 11.67
C GLY A 39 -10.89 9.14 10.44
N TRP A 40 -10.89 7.91 9.92
CA TRP A 40 -10.24 7.57 8.66
C TRP A 40 -11.22 6.94 7.67
N ARG A 41 -11.27 7.51 6.47
CA ARG A 41 -11.99 6.98 5.31
C ARG A 41 -10.99 6.41 4.33
N MET A 42 -11.20 5.19 3.88
CA MET A 42 -10.23 4.46 3.07
C MET A 42 -10.85 3.97 1.77
N ALA A 43 -10.06 4.05 0.69
CA ALA A 43 -10.33 3.38 -0.58
C ALA A 43 -9.31 2.26 -0.79
N SER A 44 -9.78 1.03 -1.03
CA SER A 44 -8.87 -0.12 -1.13
C SER A 44 -9.34 -1.14 -2.16
N SER A 45 -8.38 -1.80 -2.83
CA SER A 45 -8.58 -2.99 -3.66
C SER A 45 -8.29 -4.30 -2.91
N ALA A 46 -8.06 -4.25 -1.61
CA ALA A 46 -7.73 -5.42 -0.79
C ALA A 46 -8.87 -6.43 -0.73
N VAL A 47 -8.53 -7.72 -0.57
CA VAL A 47 -9.47 -8.83 -0.51
C VAL A 47 -10.38 -8.76 0.73
N LEU A 48 -9.90 -8.18 1.84
CA LEU A 48 -10.72 -7.88 3.01
C LEU A 48 -10.89 -6.37 3.14
N GLY A 49 -12.13 -5.90 3.23
CA GLY A 49 -12.44 -4.50 3.45
C GLY A 49 -12.19 -3.59 2.24
N GLY A 50 -12.18 -4.14 1.02
CA GLY A 50 -12.13 -3.37 -0.22
C GLY A 50 -13.30 -2.42 -0.39
N GLY A 51 -13.19 -1.54 -1.41
CA GLY A 51 -14.13 -0.43 -1.65
C GLY A 51 -13.83 0.81 -0.83
N ILE A 52 -14.80 1.72 -0.72
CA ILE A 52 -14.68 2.97 0.03
C ILE A 52 -15.53 2.89 1.29
N ALA A 53 -14.90 3.03 2.47
CA ALA A 53 -15.61 3.12 3.75
C ALA A 53 -14.70 3.66 4.85
N GLU A 54 -15.30 3.98 6.01
CA GLU A 54 -14.54 4.18 7.23
C GLU A 54 -13.97 2.84 7.72
N ARG A 55 -12.70 2.87 8.13
CA ARG A 55 -11.98 1.70 8.60
C ARG A 55 -11.16 2.04 9.85
N ALA A 56 -11.12 1.11 10.79
CA ALA A 56 -10.41 1.28 12.06
C ALA A 56 -8.96 0.79 12.02
N TRP A 57 -8.61 -0.06 11.08
CA TRP A 57 -7.27 -0.64 10.97
C TRP A 57 -6.93 -1.07 9.54
N VAL A 58 -5.61 -1.21 9.28
CA VAL A 58 -5.05 -1.82 8.06
C VAL A 58 -4.04 -2.86 8.48
N LEU A 59 -4.23 -4.10 8.02
CA LEU A 59 -3.31 -5.22 8.21
C LEU A 59 -2.68 -5.59 6.87
N ASN A 60 -1.36 -5.68 6.80
CA ASN A 60 -0.63 -6.29 5.68
C ASN A 60 0.07 -7.54 6.21
N ALA A 61 -0.49 -8.72 5.91
CA ALA A 61 -0.04 -9.99 6.46
C ALA A 61 0.85 -10.74 5.49
N GLN A 62 2.04 -11.14 5.95
CA GLN A 62 2.86 -12.12 5.25
C GLN A 62 2.19 -13.49 5.36
N VAL A 63 2.23 -14.26 4.28
CA VAL A 63 1.82 -15.67 4.23
C VAL A 63 2.95 -16.51 3.63
N ALA A 64 2.93 -17.82 3.88
CA ALA A 64 3.89 -18.75 3.28
C ALA A 64 3.84 -18.68 1.75
N HIS A 65 4.98 -18.93 1.09
CA HIS A 65 5.05 -19.00 -0.37
C HIS A 65 4.09 -20.05 -0.97
N GLY A 66 3.79 -21.10 -0.21
CA GLY A 66 2.87 -22.18 -0.58
C GLY A 66 1.42 -21.94 -0.14
N TYR A 67 1.02 -20.72 0.17
CA TYR A 67 -0.33 -20.40 0.65
C TYR A 67 -1.42 -20.92 -0.30
N ARG A 68 -2.34 -21.76 0.23
CA ARG A 68 -3.37 -22.46 -0.55
C ARG A 68 -4.78 -22.30 -0.01
N ARG A 69 -4.99 -21.51 1.05
CA ARG A 69 -6.35 -21.32 1.60
C ARG A 69 -7.24 -20.63 0.58
N THR A 70 -8.49 -21.07 0.54
CA THR A 70 -9.54 -20.55 -0.34
C THR A 70 -10.40 -19.47 0.32
N ASP A 71 -10.09 -19.13 1.59
CA ASP A 71 -10.82 -18.17 2.43
C ASP A 71 -9.90 -16.99 2.90
N PRO A 72 -9.17 -16.31 2.02
CA PRO A 72 -8.16 -15.32 2.42
C PRO A 72 -8.75 -14.15 3.23
N ALA A 73 -9.96 -13.71 2.92
CA ALA A 73 -10.62 -12.63 3.68
C ALA A 73 -10.91 -13.07 5.13
N ARG A 74 -11.38 -14.29 5.34
CA ARG A 74 -11.62 -14.84 6.67
C ARG A 74 -10.29 -14.98 7.43
N HIS A 75 -9.26 -15.52 6.79
CA HIS A 75 -7.94 -15.65 7.40
C HIS A 75 -7.40 -14.30 7.89
N LEU A 76 -7.45 -13.26 7.05
CA LEU A 76 -7.04 -11.90 7.43
C LEU A 76 -7.86 -11.33 8.59
N ALA A 77 -9.17 -11.58 8.61
CA ALA A 77 -10.05 -11.16 9.72
C ALA A 77 -9.69 -11.87 11.04
N ASP A 78 -9.34 -13.16 10.98
CA ASP A 78 -8.90 -13.92 12.13
C ASP A 78 -7.55 -13.45 12.66
N LEU A 79 -6.59 -13.15 11.76
CA LEU A 79 -5.29 -12.56 12.14
C LEU A 79 -5.45 -11.18 12.77
N ALA A 80 -6.29 -10.32 12.21
CA ALA A 80 -6.55 -8.99 12.76
C ALA A 80 -7.19 -9.09 14.15
N ARG A 81 -8.17 -10.00 14.35
CA ARG A 81 -8.81 -10.24 15.64
C ARG A 81 -7.80 -10.77 16.67
N ALA A 82 -6.95 -11.72 16.30
CA ALA A 82 -5.90 -12.26 17.16
C ALA A 82 -4.88 -11.17 17.58
N ALA A 83 -4.67 -10.16 16.73
CA ALA A 83 -3.85 -8.99 17.02
C ALA A 83 -4.58 -7.88 17.81
N GLY A 84 -5.83 -8.14 18.26
CA GLY A 84 -6.61 -7.16 19.02
C GLY A 84 -7.28 -6.06 18.19
N ALA A 85 -7.28 -6.17 16.86
CA ALA A 85 -7.92 -5.19 15.99
C ALA A 85 -9.46 -5.33 16.05
N GLY A 86 -10.12 -4.32 16.59
CA GLY A 86 -11.58 -4.22 16.68
C GLY A 86 -12.19 -3.45 15.53
N GLY A 87 -13.50 -3.70 15.26
CA GLY A 87 -14.22 -3.02 14.19
C GLY A 87 -13.86 -3.53 12.78
N THR A 88 -14.25 -2.74 11.77
CA THR A 88 -13.98 -3.07 10.36
C THR A 88 -12.64 -2.49 9.90
N GLY A 89 -11.89 -3.23 9.11
CA GLY A 89 -10.60 -2.78 8.59
C GLY A 89 -10.31 -3.27 7.19
N VAL A 90 -9.08 -3.01 6.74
CA VAL A 90 -8.54 -3.44 5.45
C VAL A 90 -7.48 -4.51 5.68
N GLY A 91 -7.57 -5.63 4.99
CA GLY A 91 -6.59 -6.72 5.04
C GLY A 91 -5.95 -6.98 3.69
N LEU A 92 -4.63 -6.79 3.62
CA LEU A 92 -3.78 -7.12 2.49
C LEU A 92 -2.96 -8.35 2.81
N MET A 93 -2.56 -9.10 1.80
CA MET A 93 -1.81 -10.35 1.94
C MET A 93 -0.66 -10.39 0.92
N THR A 94 0.49 -10.94 1.33
CA THR A 94 1.65 -11.08 0.46
C THR A 94 2.53 -12.22 0.92
N ALA A 95 3.25 -12.87 0.00
CA ALA A 95 4.33 -13.79 0.36
C ALA A 95 5.67 -13.07 0.59
N ALA A 96 5.76 -11.78 0.25
CA ALA A 96 6.96 -10.98 0.53
C ALA A 96 7.15 -10.76 2.04
N ASP A 97 8.39 -10.62 2.48
CA ASP A 97 8.72 -10.27 3.86
C ASP A 97 8.23 -8.85 4.18
N VAL A 98 7.18 -8.75 4.98
CA VAL A 98 6.61 -7.44 5.36
C VAL A 98 7.46 -6.68 6.38
N SER A 99 8.41 -7.36 7.06
CA SER A 99 9.34 -6.69 7.99
C SER A 99 10.34 -5.79 7.25
N ALA A 100 10.59 -6.09 5.96
CA ALA A 100 11.43 -5.31 5.06
C ALA A 100 10.66 -4.21 4.30
N ALA A 101 9.46 -3.85 4.73
CA ALA A 101 8.65 -2.82 4.08
C ALA A 101 9.37 -1.48 3.94
N ALA A 102 9.38 -0.92 2.73
CA ALA A 102 9.92 0.40 2.48
C ALA A 102 8.92 1.51 2.83
N ARG A 103 9.44 2.65 3.29
CA ARG A 103 8.64 3.78 3.75
C ARG A 103 9.14 5.07 3.12
N ALA A 104 8.21 5.95 2.71
CA ALA A 104 8.56 7.28 2.24
C ALA A 104 7.50 8.31 2.66
N ARG A 105 7.90 9.58 2.67
CA ARG A 105 7.06 10.73 3.07
C ARG A 105 7.27 11.89 2.13
N ASP A 106 6.20 12.64 1.87
CA ASP A 106 6.26 13.91 1.16
C ASP A 106 5.14 14.84 1.64
N GLY A 107 5.50 16.00 2.18
CA GLY A 107 4.56 17.05 2.57
C GLY A 107 3.44 16.59 3.52
N GLY A 108 3.71 15.64 4.42
CA GLY A 108 2.72 15.08 5.35
C GLY A 108 2.03 13.81 4.86
N VAL A 109 2.13 13.45 3.59
CA VAL A 109 1.67 12.17 3.05
C VAL A 109 2.71 11.09 3.34
N GLU A 110 2.28 9.91 3.73
CA GLU A 110 3.14 8.75 3.97
C GLU A 110 2.72 7.55 3.11
N ALA A 111 3.70 6.77 2.67
CA ALA A 111 3.48 5.50 1.99
C ALA A 111 4.36 4.41 2.60
N VAL A 112 3.80 3.20 2.71
CA VAL A 112 4.47 1.96 3.08
C VAL A 112 4.20 0.92 2.01
N VAL A 113 5.26 0.30 1.51
CA VAL A 113 5.21 -0.65 0.40
C VAL A 113 5.95 -1.92 0.75
N THR A 114 5.34 -3.05 0.46
CA THR A 114 5.98 -4.36 0.40
C THR A 114 5.92 -4.87 -1.03
N ALA A 115 7.03 -5.35 -1.57
CA ALA A 115 7.10 -5.81 -2.95
C ALA A 115 7.73 -7.20 -3.07
N GLY A 116 6.95 -8.15 -3.61
CA GLY A 116 7.41 -9.42 -4.13
C GLY A 116 7.23 -9.42 -5.64
N ILE A 117 8.32 -9.40 -6.40
CA ILE A 117 8.32 -9.19 -7.86
C ILE A 117 8.74 -10.45 -8.65
N SER A 118 8.62 -11.64 -8.04
CA SER A 118 8.98 -12.91 -8.67
C SER A 118 8.16 -13.22 -9.92
N VAL A 119 6.85 -12.87 -9.91
CA VAL A 119 5.97 -12.93 -11.08
C VAL A 119 5.49 -11.52 -11.37
N ARG A 120 5.82 -11.01 -12.54
CA ARG A 120 5.47 -9.65 -12.98
C ARG A 120 5.08 -9.65 -14.45
N GLY A 121 4.32 -8.66 -14.86
CA GLY A 121 3.90 -8.51 -16.26
C GLY A 121 3.20 -7.19 -16.54
N TRP A 122 2.82 -7.00 -17.77
CA TRP A 122 2.01 -5.89 -18.21
C TRP A 122 0.52 -6.18 -18.02
N ALA A 123 -0.25 -5.18 -17.61
CA ALA A 123 -1.70 -5.33 -17.38
C ALA A 123 -2.46 -5.79 -18.64
N ALA A 124 -1.98 -5.44 -19.84
CA ALA A 124 -2.57 -5.81 -21.11
C ALA A 124 -1.73 -6.87 -21.86
N SER A 125 -1.03 -7.75 -21.13
CA SER A 125 -0.32 -8.87 -21.76
C SER A 125 -1.30 -9.84 -22.42
N PRO A 126 -0.93 -10.44 -23.59
CA PRO A 126 -1.69 -11.54 -24.16
C PRO A 126 -1.85 -12.71 -23.19
N GLU A 127 -2.97 -13.45 -23.27
CA GLU A 127 -3.28 -14.58 -22.39
C GLU A 127 -2.19 -15.67 -22.36
N GLU A 128 -1.49 -15.88 -23.46
CA GLU A 128 -0.40 -16.86 -23.59
C GLU A 128 0.84 -16.54 -22.72
N GLY A 129 0.96 -15.30 -22.22
CA GLY A 129 2.06 -14.86 -21.39
C GLY A 129 1.82 -14.96 -19.87
N ALA A 130 0.61 -15.33 -19.43
CA ALA A 130 0.20 -15.31 -18.01
C ALA A 130 0.56 -16.60 -17.22
N THR A 131 1.20 -17.58 -17.84
CA THR A 131 1.48 -18.90 -17.25
C THR A 131 2.86 -18.97 -16.58
N GLY A 132 3.15 -18.07 -15.65
CA GLY A 132 4.25 -18.24 -14.71
C GLY A 132 3.81 -19.13 -13.55
N ALA A 133 4.18 -20.41 -13.54
CA ALA A 133 4.00 -21.33 -12.42
C ALA A 133 4.95 -21.01 -11.23
N GLY A 134 5.16 -19.73 -10.95
CA GLY A 134 5.96 -19.24 -9.84
C GLY A 134 5.09 -18.80 -8.67
N ALA A 135 5.67 -18.73 -7.48
CA ALA A 135 5.00 -18.13 -6.32
C ALA A 135 4.51 -16.71 -6.68
N PRO A 136 3.23 -16.37 -6.43
CA PRO A 136 2.66 -15.10 -6.85
C PRO A 136 3.44 -13.93 -6.25
N GLY A 137 3.93 -13.04 -7.10
CA GLY A 137 4.43 -11.75 -6.67
C GLY A 137 3.27 -10.86 -6.23
N THR A 138 3.50 -9.95 -5.29
CA THR A 138 2.49 -8.99 -4.83
C THR A 138 3.17 -7.70 -4.41
N ILE A 139 2.67 -6.58 -4.91
CA ILE A 139 3.04 -5.25 -4.41
C ILE A 139 1.85 -4.72 -3.62
N ASN A 140 2.00 -4.63 -2.29
CA ASN A 140 1.01 -4.01 -1.43
C ASN A 140 1.45 -2.59 -1.07
N ILE A 141 0.55 -1.63 -1.25
CA ILE A 141 0.78 -0.21 -1.00
C ILE A 141 -0.27 0.30 -0.02
N VAL A 142 0.19 0.82 1.12
CA VAL A 142 -0.63 1.56 2.07
C VAL A 142 -0.16 3.00 2.09
N ALA A 143 -1.05 3.94 1.78
CA ALA A 143 -0.75 5.37 1.81
C ALA A 143 -1.74 6.11 2.71
N ALA A 144 -1.26 7.12 3.44
CA ALA A 144 -2.08 7.94 4.32
C ALA A 144 -1.87 9.43 4.04
N LEU A 145 -3.00 10.16 3.95
CA LEU A 145 -3.05 11.60 3.74
C LEU A 145 -3.63 12.27 4.99
N PRO A 146 -3.07 13.42 5.44
CA PRO A 146 -3.52 14.11 6.64
C PRO A 146 -4.80 14.96 6.43
N VAL A 147 -5.43 14.88 5.27
CA VAL A 147 -6.57 15.69 4.84
C VAL A 147 -7.77 14.81 4.46
N ALA A 148 -8.95 15.42 4.40
CA ALA A 148 -10.14 14.75 3.91
C ALA A 148 -10.23 14.82 2.38
N LEU A 149 -10.60 13.69 1.77
CA LEU A 149 -10.85 13.57 0.34
C LEU A 149 -12.30 13.18 0.08
N SER A 150 -12.90 13.73 -0.99
CA SER A 150 -14.16 13.21 -1.50
C SER A 150 -14.03 11.78 -2.03
N ASP A 151 -15.13 11.07 -2.23
CA ASP A 151 -15.09 9.71 -2.80
C ASP A 151 -14.46 9.71 -4.20
N ALA A 152 -14.76 10.71 -5.02
CA ALA A 152 -14.13 10.86 -6.32
C ALA A 152 -12.62 11.08 -6.20
N ALA A 153 -12.16 11.88 -5.23
CA ALA A 153 -10.74 12.08 -4.97
C ALA A 153 -10.06 10.82 -4.41
N LEU A 154 -10.75 10.02 -3.60
CA LEU A 154 -10.22 8.73 -3.13
C LEU A 154 -10.03 7.74 -4.30
N VAL A 155 -10.98 7.66 -5.23
CA VAL A 155 -10.81 6.86 -6.46
C VAL A 155 -9.63 7.38 -7.28
N ASN A 156 -9.55 8.70 -7.48
CA ASN A 156 -8.44 9.33 -8.20
C ASN A 156 -7.09 9.12 -7.49
N ALA A 157 -7.05 9.09 -6.16
CA ALA A 157 -5.86 8.77 -5.39
C ALA A 157 -5.36 7.34 -5.65
N VAL A 158 -6.26 6.35 -5.73
CA VAL A 158 -5.89 4.97 -6.08
C VAL A 158 -5.27 4.91 -7.50
N MET A 159 -5.81 5.66 -8.46
CA MET A 159 -5.22 5.78 -9.80
C MET A 159 -3.81 6.38 -9.72
N THR A 160 -3.64 7.49 -9.01
CA THR A 160 -2.33 8.16 -8.80
C THR A 160 -1.30 7.23 -8.16
N VAL A 161 -1.70 6.41 -7.17
CA VAL A 161 -0.84 5.39 -6.57
C VAL A 161 -0.39 4.36 -7.60
N THR A 162 -1.31 3.90 -8.46
CA THR A 162 -1.01 2.92 -9.51
C THR A 162 -0.05 3.49 -10.55
N GLU A 163 -0.26 4.73 -11.01
CA GLU A 163 0.63 5.43 -11.93
C GLU A 163 2.05 5.59 -11.34
N ALA A 164 2.14 6.03 -10.08
CA ALA A 164 3.42 6.20 -9.38
C ALA A 164 4.15 4.87 -9.19
N LYS A 165 3.42 3.77 -8.92
CA LYS A 165 3.99 2.41 -8.86
C LYS A 165 4.59 2.01 -10.20
N VAL A 166 3.84 2.16 -11.30
CA VAL A 166 4.31 1.79 -12.64
C VAL A 166 5.54 2.60 -13.03
N GLN A 167 5.53 3.91 -12.77
CA GLN A 167 6.70 4.75 -13.02
C GLN A 167 7.93 4.24 -12.26
N ALA A 168 7.82 3.92 -10.98
CA ALA A 168 8.93 3.43 -10.17
C ALA A 168 9.47 2.07 -10.68
N LEU A 169 8.59 1.16 -11.13
CA LEU A 169 8.99 -0.12 -11.71
C LEU A 169 9.81 0.09 -12.99
N LEU A 170 9.34 0.94 -13.90
CA LEU A 170 10.04 1.25 -15.13
C LEU A 170 11.39 1.93 -14.89
N GLU A 171 11.46 2.90 -13.99
CA GLU A 171 12.70 3.59 -13.61
C GLU A 171 13.72 2.63 -12.96
N SER A 172 13.24 1.55 -12.33
CA SER A 172 14.08 0.48 -11.80
C SER A 172 14.52 -0.54 -12.86
N GLY A 173 14.18 -0.33 -14.14
CA GLY A 173 14.50 -1.25 -15.23
C GLY A 173 13.63 -2.51 -15.26
N LEU A 174 12.49 -2.51 -14.56
CA LEU A 174 11.52 -3.61 -14.58
C LEU A 174 10.47 -3.33 -15.66
N ASP A 175 10.52 -4.07 -16.76
CA ASP A 175 9.59 -3.96 -17.89
C ASP A 175 8.23 -4.62 -17.55
N CYS A 176 7.44 -3.95 -16.69
CA CYS A 176 6.14 -4.44 -16.23
C CYS A 176 5.29 -3.30 -15.64
N SER A 177 3.97 -3.52 -15.54
CA SER A 177 3.06 -2.62 -14.83
C SER A 177 2.80 -3.04 -13.36
N GLY A 178 3.22 -4.23 -12.96
CA GLY A 178 3.03 -4.77 -11.62
C GLY A 178 3.06 -6.29 -11.59
N THR A 179 2.37 -6.85 -10.60
CA THR A 179 2.20 -8.29 -10.39
C THR A 179 0.70 -8.66 -10.41
N PRO A 180 0.34 -9.94 -10.54
CA PRO A 180 -1.06 -10.36 -10.67
C PRO A 180 -1.97 -9.98 -9.49
N THR A 181 -1.42 -9.77 -8.30
CA THR A 181 -2.19 -9.63 -7.07
C THR A 181 -1.91 -8.34 -6.30
N ASP A 182 -1.41 -7.30 -6.97
CA ASP A 182 -1.15 -6.00 -6.36
C ASP A 182 -2.39 -5.44 -5.67
N ALA A 183 -2.21 -4.88 -4.47
CA ALA A 183 -3.28 -4.24 -3.74
C ALA A 183 -2.88 -2.88 -3.17
N VAL A 184 -3.86 -1.97 -3.15
CA VAL A 184 -3.71 -0.59 -2.71
C VAL A 184 -4.70 -0.30 -1.60
N CYS A 185 -4.25 0.41 -0.57
CA CYS A 185 -5.10 1.07 0.42
C CYS A 185 -4.67 2.52 0.55
N VAL A 186 -5.54 3.45 0.18
CA VAL A 186 -5.38 4.89 0.42
C VAL A 186 -6.29 5.28 1.57
N ALA A 187 -5.70 5.82 2.64
CA ALA A 187 -6.40 6.34 3.81
C ALA A 187 -6.33 7.86 3.82
N ALA A 188 -7.47 8.51 3.95
CA ALA A 188 -7.61 9.95 4.13
C ALA A 188 -8.38 10.23 5.42
N ARG A 189 -8.28 11.43 5.98
CA ARG A 189 -9.13 11.81 7.13
C ARG A 189 -10.59 11.73 6.72
N ALA A 190 -11.43 11.25 7.63
CA ALA A 190 -12.87 11.36 7.44
C ALA A 190 -13.28 12.84 7.44
N PRO A 191 -14.21 13.27 6.58
CA PRO A 191 -14.73 14.62 6.60
C PRO A 191 -15.26 14.99 7.99
N GLN A 192 -14.94 16.20 8.44
CA GLN A 192 -15.46 16.77 9.67
C GLN A 192 -16.23 18.06 9.33
N ASP A 193 -17.21 18.41 10.15
CA ASP A 193 -18.01 19.62 9.96
C ASP A 193 -17.11 20.87 9.86
N GLY A 194 -17.28 21.64 8.79
CA GLY A 194 -16.49 22.85 8.53
C GLY A 194 -15.04 22.62 8.05
N ALA A 195 -14.58 21.38 7.95
CA ALA A 195 -13.26 21.11 7.40
C ALA A 195 -13.27 21.06 5.86
N GLU A 196 -12.15 21.48 5.26
CA GLU A 196 -11.98 21.38 3.81
C GLU A 196 -11.94 19.92 3.36
N VAL A 197 -12.73 19.59 2.32
CA VAL A 197 -12.72 18.29 1.65
C VAL A 197 -12.19 18.49 0.24
N HIS A 198 -11.04 17.91 -0.05
CA HIS A 198 -10.40 18.03 -1.36
C HIS A 198 -11.09 17.13 -2.40
N SER A 199 -11.43 17.72 -3.54
CA SER A 199 -12.15 17.06 -4.64
C SER A 199 -11.23 16.36 -5.63
N PHE A 200 -9.91 16.56 -5.56
CA PHE A 200 -8.93 16.04 -6.50
C PHE A 200 -7.71 15.46 -5.77
N ALA A 201 -7.23 14.31 -6.25
CA ALA A 201 -6.00 13.69 -5.79
C ALA A 201 -5.15 13.12 -6.95
N GLY A 202 -5.34 13.66 -8.17
CA GLY A 202 -4.49 13.35 -9.34
C GLY A 202 -3.07 13.92 -9.17
N PRO A 203 -2.10 13.46 -9.99
CA PRO A 203 -0.67 13.75 -9.77
C PRO A 203 -0.29 15.24 -9.90
N ARG A 204 -1.19 16.09 -10.40
CA ARG A 204 -0.99 17.56 -10.49
C ARG A 204 -1.76 18.36 -9.45
N SER A 205 -2.59 17.72 -8.61
CA SER A 205 -3.17 18.37 -7.43
C SER A 205 -2.15 18.40 -6.29
N GLU A 206 -2.35 19.26 -5.31
CA GLU A 206 -1.42 19.39 -4.18
C GLU A 206 -1.19 18.06 -3.47
N TRP A 207 -2.26 17.40 -3.05
CA TRP A 207 -2.19 16.15 -2.28
C TRP A 207 -1.88 14.94 -3.15
N GLY A 208 -2.35 14.92 -4.40
CA GLY A 208 -2.03 13.86 -5.35
C GLY A 208 -0.55 13.88 -5.76
N ALA A 209 0.05 15.07 -5.95
CA ALA A 209 1.48 15.19 -6.22
C ALA A 209 2.35 14.66 -5.06
N ARG A 210 1.97 14.96 -3.81
CA ARG A 210 2.65 14.46 -2.61
C ARG A 210 2.48 12.95 -2.48
N LEU A 211 1.27 12.45 -2.75
CA LEU A 211 0.96 11.02 -2.77
C LEU A 211 1.81 10.28 -3.80
N ALA A 212 1.85 10.76 -5.04
CA ALA A 212 2.64 10.17 -6.10
C ALA A 212 4.13 10.07 -5.72
N ARG A 213 4.74 11.16 -5.21
CA ARG A 213 6.15 11.16 -4.82
C ARG A 213 6.44 10.26 -3.61
N SER A 214 5.52 10.18 -2.64
CA SER A 214 5.67 9.27 -1.50
C SER A 214 5.63 7.81 -1.95
N VAL A 215 4.65 7.44 -2.77
CA VAL A 215 4.48 6.08 -3.30
C VAL A 215 5.66 5.70 -4.18
N HIS A 216 6.02 6.55 -5.13
CA HIS A 216 7.15 6.32 -6.04
C HIS A 216 8.44 6.01 -5.28
N ARG A 217 8.82 6.84 -4.30
CA ARG A 217 10.01 6.61 -3.46
C ARG A 217 9.91 5.35 -2.61
N ALA A 218 8.74 5.03 -2.07
CA ALA A 218 8.54 3.83 -1.28
C ALA A 218 8.62 2.57 -2.15
N VAL A 219 8.08 2.60 -3.37
CA VAL A 219 8.22 1.50 -4.33
C VAL A 219 9.68 1.30 -4.70
N LEU A 220 10.41 2.34 -5.09
CA LEU A 220 11.86 2.26 -5.38
C LEU A 220 12.63 1.64 -4.20
N GLY A 221 12.32 2.06 -2.97
CA GLY A 221 12.97 1.54 -1.76
C GLY A 221 12.60 0.10 -1.40
N SER A 222 11.50 -0.45 -1.95
CA SER A 222 11.05 -1.82 -1.71
C SER A 222 11.59 -2.83 -2.73
N LEU A 223 12.18 -2.34 -3.81
CA LEU A 223 12.75 -3.19 -4.86
C LEU A 223 14.20 -3.59 -4.52
N PRO A 224 14.65 -4.78 -4.96
CA PRO A 224 16.05 -5.14 -4.85
C PRO A 224 16.92 -4.11 -5.58
N ALA A 225 18.06 -3.75 -5.00
CA ALA A 225 19.03 -2.90 -5.68
C ALA A 225 19.43 -3.53 -7.02
N VAL A 226 19.14 -2.84 -8.12
CA VAL A 226 19.64 -3.28 -9.44
C VAL A 226 21.14 -3.04 -9.44
N ALA A 227 21.93 -4.11 -9.63
CA ALA A 227 23.36 -3.95 -9.83
C ALA A 227 23.60 -3.00 -11.03
N PRO A 228 24.49 -2.02 -10.92
CA PRO A 228 24.81 -1.14 -12.04
C PRO A 228 25.32 -1.99 -13.22
N ARG A 229 24.75 -1.73 -14.40
CA ARG A 229 25.22 -2.35 -15.67
C ARG A 229 26.57 -1.83 -16.04
#